data_6b69f0e97855d1a5235c23dbef77fb3d
#
_entry.id   6b69f0e97855d1a5235c23dbef77fb3d
#
_cell.length_a   1.000
_cell.length_b   1.000
_cell.length_c   1.000
_cell.angle_alpha   90.00
_cell.angle_beta   90.00
_cell.angle_gamma   90.00
#
_symmetry.space_group_name_H-M   'P 1'
#
loop_
_entity.id
_entity.type
_entity.pdbx_description
1 polymer ?
#
loop_
_entity_poly.entity_id
_entity_poly.type
_entity_poly.pdbx_seq_one_letter_code
_entity_poly.pdbx_strand_id
1 'polypeptide(L)'
;MINEVIAMLARIRSFGVKGIGGYEVTVECYVTNGLPSFDVVGLPDAAVKEARERVRAAAKSNGFHLPASRITVNLAPADTKKAGTVYDLPIFLGLLAAQGSISQPGPDKAFFGELSLGGELRPVSGALPMALEAVRCGVKELFVPADNADEAAYADGVSVYPVGNVAELVAHLRGERSIAPAVPGELEHIEHTYPDFADVKGQDNVKRAMEIAAAGGHNILLVGPPGAGKSMMSKRLPGILPDMTKEEMLECTEIYSVAGLTGKRNPIISTRQFRSPHHTVSAAAMAGGGTTPRPGEISLAHNSVLFLDELPEFRKDVLEVLRQPLEDGEVTVSRVAGSVTYPANFMLVCAMNPCKCGWYGHSRCKCTPNEVRAYHNRISGPLLDRIDIIVEAPALEYEELKSRTPSESSAEIKKRVNAARGAQQKRFAGTEIHKNADMDTKALNRFCALDADCEELMHRAFDSMGLTARSYDRILRVARTIADLDGSEGIGAAHIAEAIQYRSFDFRENDA
;
A
#
# COMPACT_ATOMS: atom_id res chain seq x y z
N MET A 1 39.86 -33.11 -33.58
CA MET A 1 38.60 -32.64 -34.16
C MET A 1 38.24 -31.37 -33.41
N ILE A 2 38.44 -30.20 -34.05
CA ILE A 2 38.02 -28.91 -33.52
C ILE A 2 36.52 -28.89 -33.70
N ASN A 3 35.74 -29.01 -32.58
CA ASN A 3 34.30 -28.78 -32.63
C ASN A 3 34.07 -27.33 -33.05
N GLU A 4 33.66 -27.10 -34.30
CA GLU A 4 33.05 -25.85 -34.69
C GLU A 4 31.86 -25.59 -33.77
N VAL A 5 32.03 -24.72 -32.80
CA VAL A 5 30.89 -24.18 -32.02
C VAL A 5 30.12 -23.30 -33.01
N ILE A 6 29.08 -23.87 -33.58
CA ILE A 6 28.05 -23.11 -34.32
C ILE A 6 27.55 -22.04 -33.35
N ALA A 7 27.58 -20.79 -33.77
CA ALA A 7 27.03 -19.68 -33.01
C ALA A 7 25.59 -20.00 -32.60
N MET A 8 25.30 -20.18 -31.32
CA MET A 8 23.99 -20.54 -30.81
C MET A 8 23.39 -19.40 -30.02
N LEU A 9 22.19 -19.02 -30.42
CA LEU A 9 21.36 -18.01 -29.74
C LEU A 9 20.29 -18.72 -28.94
N ALA A 10 20.21 -18.42 -27.64
CA ALA A 10 19.10 -18.87 -26.80
C ALA A 10 18.32 -17.67 -26.25
N ARG A 11 17.01 -17.85 -26.08
CA ARG A 11 16.09 -16.83 -25.55
C ARG A 11 15.34 -17.38 -24.36
N ILE A 12 15.40 -16.67 -23.24
CA ILE A 12 14.69 -17.03 -22.01
C ILE A 12 13.77 -15.88 -21.64
N ARG A 13 12.50 -16.17 -21.34
CA ARG A 13 11.55 -15.20 -20.84
C ARG A 13 11.78 -14.92 -19.37
N SER A 14 11.75 -13.68 -19.00
CA SER A 14 11.87 -13.20 -17.63
C SER A 14 10.99 -11.97 -17.43
N PHE A 15 10.94 -11.47 -16.19
CA PHE A 15 10.18 -10.28 -15.84
C PHE A 15 11.00 -9.37 -14.94
N GLY A 16 10.69 -8.08 -14.99
CA GLY A 16 11.23 -7.07 -14.10
C GLY A 16 10.12 -6.22 -13.52
N VAL A 17 10.45 -5.30 -12.61
CA VAL A 17 9.51 -4.40 -11.97
C VAL A 17 9.78 -2.95 -12.36
N LYS A 18 8.73 -2.21 -12.70
CA LYS A 18 8.73 -0.76 -12.91
C LYS A 18 7.56 -0.13 -12.18
N GLY A 19 7.83 0.70 -11.17
CA GLY A 19 6.79 1.17 -10.26
C GLY A 19 6.26 0.03 -9.41
N ILE A 20 4.94 -0.23 -9.48
CA ILE A 20 4.30 -1.40 -8.86
C ILE A 20 4.02 -2.52 -9.87
N GLY A 21 4.12 -2.26 -11.17
CA GLY A 21 3.80 -3.23 -12.21
C GLY A 21 5.01 -4.05 -12.66
N GLY A 22 4.73 -5.27 -13.13
CA GLY A 22 5.68 -6.09 -13.84
C GLY A 22 5.84 -5.66 -15.29
N TYR A 23 6.95 -6.02 -15.93
CA TYR A 23 7.14 -5.93 -17.38
C TYR A 23 7.99 -7.09 -17.87
N GLU A 24 7.71 -7.53 -19.10
CA GLU A 24 8.43 -8.65 -19.71
C GLU A 24 9.84 -8.26 -20.13
N VAL A 25 10.79 -9.18 -19.91
CA VAL A 25 12.18 -9.09 -20.34
C VAL A 25 12.57 -10.37 -21.06
N THR A 26 13.01 -10.27 -22.31
CA THR A 26 13.62 -11.39 -23.01
C THR A 26 15.12 -11.34 -22.83
N VAL A 27 15.67 -12.39 -22.23
CA VAL A 27 17.11 -12.59 -22.05
C VAL A 27 17.64 -13.39 -23.23
N GLU A 28 18.43 -12.75 -24.09
CA GLU A 28 19.06 -13.37 -25.26
C GLU A 28 20.54 -13.64 -24.96
N CYS A 29 20.94 -14.91 -24.97
CA CYS A 29 22.31 -15.32 -24.75
C CYS A 29 22.93 -15.80 -26.06
N TYR A 30 24.01 -15.13 -26.48
CA TYR A 30 24.72 -15.45 -27.71
C TYR A 30 26.16 -15.84 -27.38
N VAL A 31 26.54 -17.03 -27.80
CA VAL A 31 27.91 -17.61 -27.59
C VAL A 31 28.60 -17.77 -28.94
N THR A 32 29.78 -17.17 -29.10
CA THR A 32 30.56 -17.25 -30.33
C THR A 32 32.01 -17.56 -30.04
N ASN A 33 32.72 -18.11 -31.03
CA ASN A 33 34.15 -18.28 -30.98
C ASN A 33 34.86 -16.91 -30.89
N GLY A 34 35.88 -16.81 -30.06
CA GLY A 34 36.66 -15.58 -29.91
C GLY A 34 37.37 -15.50 -28.56
N LEU A 35 38.06 -14.39 -28.33
CA LEU A 35 38.66 -14.13 -27.04
C LEU A 35 37.59 -14.12 -25.94
N PRO A 36 37.82 -14.81 -24.81
CA PRO A 36 36.85 -14.89 -23.75
C PRO A 36 36.41 -13.50 -23.25
N SER A 37 35.14 -13.19 -23.44
CA SER A 37 34.49 -11.98 -22.87
C SER A 37 33.10 -12.33 -22.38
N PHE A 38 32.55 -11.47 -21.51
CA PHE A 38 31.16 -11.58 -21.02
C PHE A 38 30.58 -10.19 -20.94
N ASP A 39 29.79 -9.86 -21.92
CA ASP A 39 29.23 -8.53 -22.11
C ASP A 39 27.70 -8.58 -21.87
N VAL A 40 27.16 -7.68 -21.04
CA VAL A 40 25.71 -7.53 -20.82
C VAL A 40 25.27 -6.19 -21.38
N VAL A 41 24.31 -6.22 -22.29
CA VAL A 41 23.74 -5.06 -22.98
C VAL A 41 22.23 -4.95 -22.73
N GLY A 42 21.59 -3.84 -23.10
CA GLY A 42 20.16 -3.61 -22.87
C GLY A 42 19.88 -2.76 -21.62
N LEU A 43 20.71 -1.73 -21.38
CA LEU A 43 20.62 -0.79 -20.24
C LEU A 43 20.69 -1.46 -18.85
N PRO A 44 21.65 -2.37 -18.61
CA PRO A 44 21.84 -2.98 -17.30
C PRO A 44 22.36 -1.98 -16.26
N ASP A 45 21.88 -2.07 -15.02
CA ASP A 45 22.52 -1.38 -13.88
C ASP A 45 23.79 -2.11 -13.41
N ALA A 46 24.39 -1.62 -12.33
CA ALA A 46 25.62 -2.24 -11.78
C ALA A 46 25.36 -3.67 -11.28
N ALA A 47 24.22 -3.93 -10.63
CA ALA A 47 23.88 -5.24 -10.08
C ALA A 47 23.68 -6.29 -11.19
N VAL A 48 23.05 -5.89 -12.31
CA VAL A 48 22.91 -6.76 -13.50
C VAL A 48 24.27 -7.03 -14.15
N LYS A 49 25.19 -6.05 -14.19
CA LYS A 49 26.55 -6.28 -14.73
C LYS A 49 27.37 -7.25 -13.87
N GLU A 50 27.14 -7.26 -12.55
CA GLU A 50 27.79 -8.21 -11.63
C GLU A 50 27.22 -9.64 -11.75
N ALA A 51 26.06 -9.85 -12.39
CA ALA A 51 25.50 -11.18 -12.65
C ALA A 51 26.52 -12.13 -13.28
N ARG A 52 27.44 -11.62 -14.10
CA ARG A 52 28.52 -12.40 -14.70
C ARG A 52 29.28 -13.25 -13.67
N GLU A 53 29.67 -12.65 -12.56
CA GLU A 53 30.49 -13.35 -11.54
C GLU A 53 29.63 -14.37 -10.78
N ARG A 54 28.37 -14.02 -10.44
CA ARG A 54 27.46 -14.93 -9.76
C ARG A 54 27.10 -16.14 -10.63
N VAL A 55 26.76 -15.91 -11.89
CA VAL A 55 26.43 -16.96 -12.86
C VAL A 55 27.61 -17.92 -13.10
N ARG A 56 28.81 -17.37 -13.28
CA ARG A 56 30.02 -18.20 -13.45
C ARG A 56 30.33 -19.05 -12.22
N ALA A 57 30.27 -18.47 -11.04
CA ALA A 57 30.50 -19.19 -9.79
C ALA A 57 29.44 -20.28 -9.56
N ALA A 58 28.16 -19.96 -9.72
CA ALA A 58 27.05 -20.90 -9.60
C ALA A 58 27.18 -22.07 -10.57
N ALA A 59 27.53 -21.80 -11.83
CA ALA A 59 27.77 -22.86 -12.82
C ALA A 59 28.90 -23.79 -12.38
N LYS A 60 30.06 -23.24 -12.01
CA LYS A 60 31.22 -24.02 -11.58
C LYS A 60 30.93 -24.85 -10.33
N SER A 61 30.23 -24.27 -9.33
CA SER A 61 29.91 -24.96 -8.08
C SER A 61 28.95 -26.15 -8.27
N ASN A 62 28.13 -26.12 -9.35
CA ASN A 62 27.18 -27.19 -9.65
C ASN A 62 27.63 -28.09 -10.83
N GLY A 63 28.89 -28.05 -11.21
CA GLY A 63 29.45 -28.93 -12.25
C GLY A 63 29.06 -28.57 -13.68
N PHE A 64 28.50 -27.39 -13.91
CA PHE A 64 28.20 -26.87 -15.25
C PHE A 64 29.41 -26.11 -15.78
N HIS A 65 29.84 -26.45 -17.00
CA HIS A 65 30.96 -25.80 -17.65
C HIS A 65 30.47 -24.72 -18.60
N LEU A 66 30.79 -23.46 -18.31
CA LEU A 66 30.57 -22.37 -19.26
C LEU A 66 31.76 -22.26 -20.22
N PRO A 67 31.53 -22.04 -21.52
CA PRO A 67 32.61 -22.02 -22.51
C PRO A 67 33.54 -20.82 -22.32
N ALA A 68 34.85 -21.04 -22.55
CA ALA A 68 35.86 -19.98 -22.65
C ALA A 68 35.76 -19.27 -24.02
N SER A 69 34.60 -18.65 -24.30
CA SER A 69 34.22 -18.06 -25.58
C SER A 69 33.75 -16.63 -25.36
N ARG A 70 33.46 -15.92 -26.46
CA ARG A 70 32.81 -14.62 -26.38
C ARG A 70 31.32 -14.79 -26.09
N ILE A 71 30.88 -14.30 -24.95
CA ILE A 71 29.48 -14.33 -24.48
C ILE A 71 28.90 -12.93 -24.53
N THR A 72 27.75 -12.77 -25.19
CA THR A 72 26.97 -11.53 -25.18
C THR A 72 25.57 -11.86 -24.68
N VAL A 73 25.14 -11.16 -23.63
CA VAL A 73 23.80 -11.24 -23.07
C VAL A 73 23.07 -9.94 -23.37
N ASN A 74 21.94 -10.02 -24.08
CA ASN A 74 21.08 -8.87 -24.35
C ASN A 74 19.79 -8.98 -23.55
N LEU A 75 19.42 -7.91 -22.85
CA LEU A 75 18.17 -7.81 -22.08
C LEU A 75 17.20 -6.90 -22.84
N ALA A 76 16.31 -7.48 -23.60
CA ALA A 76 15.29 -6.75 -24.37
C ALA A 76 14.00 -6.51 -23.53
N PRO A 77 13.30 -5.37 -23.73
CA PRO A 77 13.57 -4.28 -24.68
C PRO A 77 14.68 -3.32 -24.17
N ALA A 78 15.39 -2.65 -25.08
CA ALA A 78 16.52 -1.79 -24.75
C ALA A 78 16.13 -0.38 -24.29
N ASP A 79 14.86 0.00 -24.32
CA ASP A 79 14.33 1.29 -23.89
C ASP A 79 14.09 1.38 -22.37
N THR A 80 13.99 0.25 -21.69
CA THR A 80 13.73 0.15 -20.25
C THR A 80 15.00 -0.24 -19.52
N LYS A 81 15.34 0.51 -18.46
CA LYS A 81 16.50 0.21 -17.59
C LYS A 81 16.21 -1.05 -16.78
N LYS A 82 17.11 -2.04 -16.84
CA LYS A 82 17.06 -3.26 -16.05
C LYS A 82 17.86 -3.06 -14.77
N ALA A 83 17.22 -3.35 -13.65
CA ALA A 83 17.80 -3.15 -12.33
C ALA A 83 17.66 -4.40 -11.46
N GLY A 84 18.63 -4.60 -10.56
CA GLY A 84 18.62 -5.68 -9.57
C GLY A 84 19.18 -6.99 -10.08
N THR A 85 19.07 -8.02 -9.23
CA THR A 85 19.69 -9.34 -9.41
C THR A 85 18.74 -10.38 -10.00
N VAL A 86 17.53 -9.97 -10.32
CA VAL A 86 16.39 -10.82 -10.77
C VAL A 86 16.69 -11.60 -12.06
N TYR A 87 17.66 -11.14 -12.87
CA TYR A 87 18.02 -11.73 -14.16
C TYR A 87 19.13 -12.79 -14.09
N ASP A 88 19.70 -13.07 -12.91
CA ASP A 88 20.79 -14.04 -12.78
C ASP A 88 20.36 -15.43 -13.27
N LEU A 89 19.20 -15.90 -12.81
CA LEU A 89 18.67 -17.21 -13.21
C LEU A 89 18.41 -17.32 -14.72
N PRO A 90 17.69 -16.41 -15.37
CA PRO A 90 17.45 -16.51 -16.82
C PRO A 90 18.74 -16.35 -17.65
N ILE A 91 19.72 -15.57 -17.20
CA ILE A 91 21.04 -15.51 -17.84
C ILE A 91 21.74 -16.87 -17.74
N PHE A 92 21.73 -17.50 -16.55
CA PHE A 92 22.32 -18.81 -16.35
C PHE A 92 21.68 -19.87 -17.27
N LEU A 93 20.36 -19.94 -17.33
CA LEU A 93 19.64 -20.89 -18.20
C LEU A 93 19.87 -20.61 -19.68
N GLY A 94 19.90 -19.32 -20.08
CA GLY A 94 20.19 -18.93 -21.44
C GLY A 94 21.57 -19.36 -21.92
N LEU A 95 22.59 -19.30 -21.04
CA LEU A 95 23.93 -19.80 -21.36
C LEU A 95 23.97 -21.35 -21.48
N LEU A 96 23.28 -22.07 -20.60
CA LEU A 96 23.16 -23.52 -20.70
C LEU A 96 22.41 -23.96 -21.97
N ALA A 97 21.35 -23.26 -22.34
CA ALA A 97 20.62 -23.53 -23.57
C ALA A 97 21.44 -23.21 -24.81
N ALA A 98 22.14 -22.06 -24.84
CA ALA A 98 23.00 -21.64 -25.95
C ALA A 98 24.16 -22.61 -26.22
N GLN A 99 24.61 -23.36 -25.24
CA GLN A 99 25.64 -24.41 -25.40
C GLN A 99 25.07 -25.83 -25.55
N GLY A 100 23.75 -25.98 -25.59
CA GLY A 100 23.09 -27.29 -25.75
C GLY A 100 23.12 -28.17 -24.50
N SER A 101 23.46 -27.64 -23.32
CA SER A 101 23.44 -28.39 -22.06
C SER A 101 22.02 -28.67 -21.57
N ILE A 102 21.04 -27.83 -21.94
CA ILE A 102 19.61 -28.05 -21.78
C ILE A 102 18.90 -27.68 -23.10
N SER A 103 17.72 -28.23 -23.31
CA SER A 103 16.84 -27.76 -24.38
C SER A 103 16.35 -26.35 -24.08
N GLN A 104 16.19 -25.51 -25.11
CA GLN A 104 15.64 -24.19 -24.91
C GLN A 104 14.22 -24.28 -24.34
N PRO A 105 13.92 -23.65 -23.16
CA PRO A 105 12.57 -23.64 -22.62
C PRO A 105 11.56 -23.03 -23.59
N GLY A 106 10.34 -23.57 -23.59
CA GLY A 106 9.25 -23.07 -24.42
C GLY A 106 8.79 -21.65 -24.06
N PRO A 107 8.05 -20.98 -24.96
CA PRO A 107 7.55 -19.62 -24.72
C PRO A 107 6.45 -19.54 -23.63
N ASP A 108 5.95 -20.67 -23.19
CA ASP A 108 5.01 -20.84 -22.08
C ASP A 108 5.68 -20.84 -20.70
N LYS A 109 7.01 -20.84 -20.64
CA LYS A 109 7.82 -20.86 -19.42
C LYS A 109 8.56 -19.55 -19.22
N ALA A 110 8.64 -19.10 -17.96
CA ALA A 110 9.42 -17.93 -17.58
C ALA A 110 10.17 -18.16 -16.26
N PHE A 111 11.24 -17.37 -16.06
CA PHE A 111 12.19 -17.58 -14.98
C PHE A 111 12.64 -16.25 -14.41
N PHE A 112 12.71 -16.14 -13.10
CA PHE A 112 13.42 -15.04 -12.44
C PHE A 112 14.00 -15.47 -11.09
N GLY A 113 15.06 -14.80 -10.65
CA GLY A 113 15.67 -15.06 -9.35
C GLY A 113 17.14 -14.65 -9.29
N GLU A 114 17.61 -14.31 -8.10
CA GLU A 114 19.00 -14.07 -7.80
C GLU A 114 19.75 -15.35 -7.55
N LEU A 115 21.00 -15.46 -8.00
CA LEU A 115 21.85 -16.61 -7.71
C LEU A 115 22.88 -16.29 -6.62
N SER A 116 23.01 -17.18 -5.65
CA SER A 116 24.19 -17.26 -4.80
C SER A 116 25.39 -17.82 -5.58
N LEU A 117 26.60 -17.62 -5.07
CA LEU A 117 27.81 -18.22 -5.67
C LEU A 117 27.77 -19.76 -5.66
N GLY A 118 27.01 -20.36 -4.74
CA GLY A 118 26.77 -21.81 -4.64
C GLY A 118 25.70 -22.34 -5.59
N GLY A 119 24.92 -21.45 -6.26
CA GLY A 119 23.84 -21.82 -7.17
C GLY A 119 22.47 -21.96 -6.49
N GLU A 120 22.35 -21.55 -5.22
CA GLU A 120 21.06 -21.41 -4.54
C GLU A 120 20.32 -20.20 -5.06
N LEU A 121 18.99 -20.26 -5.15
CA LEU A 121 18.16 -19.13 -5.49
C LEU A 121 17.83 -18.32 -4.24
N ARG A 122 18.06 -17.03 -4.31
CA ARG A 122 17.72 -16.05 -3.27
C ARG A 122 16.46 -15.27 -3.64
N PRO A 123 15.66 -14.86 -2.64
CA PRO A 123 14.45 -14.10 -2.87
C PRO A 123 14.72 -12.76 -3.52
N VAL A 124 13.77 -12.32 -4.34
CA VAL A 124 13.78 -11.03 -5.02
C VAL A 124 12.55 -10.21 -4.63
N SER A 125 12.66 -8.88 -4.71
CA SER A 125 11.51 -7.99 -4.49
C SER A 125 10.65 -7.91 -5.75
N GLY A 126 9.33 -7.79 -5.58
CA GLY A 126 8.39 -7.64 -6.69
C GLY A 126 7.98 -8.95 -7.35
N ALA A 127 7.99 -10.07 -6.62
CA ALA A 127 7.62 -11.37 -7.18
C ALA A 127 6.16 -11.43 -7.62
N LEU A 128 5.22 -10.89 -6.84
CA LEU A 128 3.81 -10.86 -7.23
C LEU A 128 3.54 -10.00 -8.48
N PRO A 129 4.00 -8.75 -8.58
CA PRO A 129 3.86 -7.96 -9.83
C PRO A 129 4.43 -8.67 -11.06
N MET A 130 5.59 -9.32 -10.93
CA MET A 130 6.18 -10.09 -12.03
C MET A 130 5.34 -11.30 -12.41
N ALA A 131 4.74 -12.00 -11.44
CA ALA A 131 3.87 -13.14 -11.67
C ALA A 131 2.54 -12.72 -12.33
N LEU A 132 1.93 -11.62 -11.89
CA LEU A 132 0.73 -11.05 -12.51
C LEU A 132 0.98 -10.66 -13.97
N GLU A 133 2.12 -10.06 -14.27
CA GLU A 133 2.49 -9.73 -15.65
C GLU A 133 2.77 -10.99 -16.48
N ALA A 134 3.37 -12.02 -15.89
CA ALA A 134 3.58 -13.31 -16.55
C ALA A 134 2.24 -13.92 -17.01
N VAL A 135 1.19 -13.83 -16.18
CA VAL A 135 -0.17 -14.25 -16.55
C VAL A 135 -0.70 -13.45 -17.75
N ARG A 136 -0.57 -12.10 -17.72
CA ARG A 136 -0.99 -11.22 -18.83
C ARG A 136 -0.28 -11.53 -20.13
N CYS A 137 1.00 -11.92 -20.03
CA CYS A 137 1.82 -12.33 -21.17
C CYS A 137 1.62 -13.79 -21.61
N GLY A 138 0.68 -14.53 -21.01
CA GLY A 138 0.31 -15.91 -21.40
C GLY A 138 1.30 -16.97 -20.96
N VAL A 139 2.15 -16.71 -19.96
CA VAL A 139 3.03 -17.71 -19.32
C VAL A 139 2.16 -18.73 -18.59
N LYS A 140 2.52 -20.01 -18.69
CA LYS A 140 1.84 -21.12 -17.99
C LYS A 140 2.64 -21.68 -16.83
N GLU A 141 3.96 -21.64 -16.93
CA GLU A 141 4.89 -22.14 -15.92
C GLU A 141 5.88 -21.04 -15.55
N LEU A 142 5.90 -20.66 -14.28
CA LEU A 142 6.77 -19.63 -13.76
C LEU A 142 7.70 -20.23 -12.68
N PHE A 143 9.01 -20.16 -12.90
CA PHE A 143 10.03 -20.67 -12.00
C PHE A 143 10.64 -19.53 -11.20
N VAL A 144 10.52 -19.59 -9.88
CA VAL A 144 10.88 -18.50 -8.96
C VAL A 144 11.67 -19.03 -7.76
N PRO A 145 12.40 -18.18 -7.03
CA PRO A 145 13.00 -18.61 -5.76
C PRO A 145 11.95 -19.19 -4.81
N ALA A 146 12.29 -20.27 -4.11
CA ALA A 146 11.37 -20.95 -3.21
C ALA A 146 10.75 -20.01 -2.15
N ASP A 147 11.48 -18.97 -1.72
CA ASP A 147 11.03 -17.97 -0.76
C ASP A 147 10.02 -16.97 -1.33
N ASN A 148 9.90 -16.87 -2.67
CA ASN A 148 8.93 -16.04 -3.35
C ASN A 148 7.71 -16.82 -3.88
N ALA A 149 7.75 -18.15 -3.83
CA ALA A 149 6.74 -18.99 -4.47
C ALA A 149 5.35 -18.80 -3.87
N ASP A 150 5.25 -18.70 -2.54
CA ASP A 150 3.98 -18.50 -1.84
C ASP A 150 3.32 -17.17 -2.22
N GLU A 151 4.12 -16.11 -2.38
CA GLU A 151 3.66 -14.79 -2.84
C GLU A 151 3.22 -14.84 -4.31
N ALA A 152 4.05 -15.40 -5.19
CA ALA A 152 3.79 -15.46 -6.62
C ALA A 152 2.59 -16.36 -6.97
N ALA A 153 2.30 -17.39 -6.14
CA ALA A 153 1.20 -18.32 -6.35
C ALA A 153 -0.19 -17.68 -6.28
N TYR A 154 -0.33 -16.46 -5.72
CA TYR A 154 -1.59 -15.72 -5.76
C TYR A 154 -1.91 -15.08 -7.13
N ALA A 155 -1.00 -15.16 -8.10
CA ALA A 155 -1.27 -14.80 -9.49
C ALA A 155 -2.05 -15.93 -10.18
N ASP A 156 -3.38 -15.82 -10.19
CA ASP A 156 -4.26 -16.81 -10.82
C ASP A 156 -3.95 -16.98 -12.32
N GLY A 157 -3.83 -18.22 -12.79
CA GLY A 157 -3.65 -18.53 -14.20
C GLY A 157 -2.23 -18.95 -14.62
N VAL A 158 -1.27 -19.01 -13.69
CA VAL A 158 0.08 -19.52 -13.90
C VAL A 158 0.43 -20.56 -12.83
N SER A 159 1.12 -21.64 -13.23
CA SER A 159 1.68 -22.61 -12.27
C SER A 159 3.05 -22.12 -11.81
N VAL A 160 3.19 -21.84 -10.53
CA VAL A 160 4.43 -21.32 -9.93
C VAL A 160 5.25 -22.48 -9.36
N TYR A 161 6.50 -22.60 -9.79
CA TYR A 161 7.42 -23.64 -9.35
C TYR A 161 8.49 -23.08 -8.41
N PRO A 162 8.50 -23.51 -7.13
CA PRO A 162 9.51 -23.10 -6.15
C PRO A 162 10.86 -23.75 -6.46
N VAL A 163 11.87 -22.94 -6.72
CA VAL A 163 13.22 -23.41 -7.05
C VAL A 163 14.17 -23.09 -5.90
N GLY A 164 14.80 -24.11 -5.32
CA GLY A 164 15.81 -23.97 -4.27
C GLY A 164 17.20 -23.72 -4.82
N ASN A 165 17.58 -24.40 -5.90
CA ASN A 165 18.90 -24.28 -6.52
C ASN A 165 18.88 -24.62 -8.03
N VAL A 166 19.95 -24.22 -8.73
CA VAL A 166 20.06 -24.40 -10.18
C VAL A 166 20.16 -25.87 -10.60
N ALA A 167 20.74 -26.75 -9.80
CA ALA A 167 20.85 -28.17 -10.12
C ALA A 167 19.48 -28.85 -10.13
N GLU A 168 18.63 -28.54 -9.16
CA GLU A 168 17.26 -29.03 -9.08
C GLU A 168 16.44 -28.56 -10.30
N LEU A 169 16.55 -27.27 -10.66
CA LEU A 169 15.86 -26.73 -11.83
C LEU A 169 16.30 -27.38 -13.13
N VAL A 170 17.62 -27.55 -13.33
CA VAL A 170 18.14 -28.22 -14.53
C VAL A 170 17.67 -29.67 -14.61
N ALA A 171 17.66 -30.41 -13.50
CA ALA A 171 17.12 -31.77 -13.45
C ALA A 171 15.64 -31.82 -13.81
N HIS A 172 14.85 -30.81 -13.35
CA HIS A 172 13.43 -30.69 -13.71
C HIS A 172 13.26 -30.41 -15.22
N LEU A 173 14.01 -29.45 -15.78
CA LEU A 173 13.93 -29.09 -17.21
C LEU A 173 14.40 -30.26 -18.13
N ARG A 174 15.26 -31.15 -17.64
CA ARG A 174 15.66 -32.38 -18.35
C ARG A 174 14.69 -33.56 -18.17
N GLY A 175 13.66 -33.38 -17.30
CA GLY A 175 12.72 -34.46 -16.99
C GLY A 175 13.29 -35.54 -16.05
N GLU A 176 14.45 -35.33 -15.43
CA GLU A 176 15.09 -36.23 -14.49
C GLU A 176 14.43 -36.21 -13.11
N ARG A 177 13.92 -35.05 -12.69
CA ARG A 177 13.22 -34.85 -11.41
C ARG A 177 12.11 -33.82 -11.60
N SER A 178 10.95 -34.03 -10.97
CA SER A 178 9.84 -33.07 -10.99
C SER A 178 9.87 -32.16 -9.75
N ILE A 179 9.69 -30.87 -9.96
CA ILE A 179 9.35 -29.91 -8.91
C ILE A 179 7.82 -29.79 -8.89
N ALA A 180 7.20 -29.89 -7.72
CA ALA A 180 5.77 -29.67 -7.57
C ALA A 180 5.46 -28.18 -7.60
N PRO A 181 4.38 -27.74 -8.29
CA PRO A 181 3.97 -26.35 -8.25
C PRO A 181 3.52 -25.95 -6.84
N ALA A 182 3.75 -24.69 -6.50
CA ALA A 182 3.23 -24.09 -5.27
C ALA A 182 1.70 -23.97 -5.36
N VAL A 183 1.05 -24.23 -4.26
CA VAL A 183 -0.40 -24.01 -4.10
C VAL A 183 -0.54 -22.73 -3.28
N PRO A 184 -1.34 -21.73 -3.72
CA PRO A 184 -1.60 -20.57 -2.91
C PRO A 184 -2.17 -21.02 -1.57
N GLY A 185 -1.63 -20.49 -0.48
CA GLY A 185 -2.17 -20.74 0.85
C GLY A 185 -3.64 -20.28 0.90
N GLU A 186 -4.46 -20.95 1.73
CA GLU A 186 -5.76 -20.39 2.04
C GLU A 186 -5.53 -18.97 2.58
N LEU A 187 -6.35 -18.01 2.13
CA LEU A 187 -6.40 -16.67 2.70
C LEU A 187 -6.99 -16.81 4.10
N GLU A 188 -6.26 -17.49 4.98
CA GLU A 188 -6.62 -17.48 6.38
C GLU A 188 -6.62 -16.03 6.81
N HIS A 189 -7.74 -15.57 7.33
CA HIS A 189 -7.79 -14.35 8.13
C HIS A 189 -6.82 -14.60 9.29
N ILE A 190 -5.58 -14.18 9.09
CA ILE A 190 -4.66 -14.07 10.22
C ILE A 190 -5.35 -13.05 11.11
N GLU A 191 -5.98 -13.53 12.18
CA GLU A 191 -6.55 -12.67 13.20
C GLU A 191 -5.40 -11.84 13.76
N HIS A 192 -5.12 -10.70 13.14
CA HIS A 192 -4.30 -9.69 13.76
C HIS A 192 -5.06 -9.22 14.99
N THR A 193 -4.54 -9.56 16.14
CA THR A 193 -5.09 -9.15 17.42
C THR A 193 -4.85 -7.65 17.59
N TYR A 194 -5.69 -6.84 16.97
CA TYR A 194 -5.71 -5.41 17.27
C TYR A 194 -6.21 -5.23 18.70
N PRO A 195 -5.75 -4.20 19.42
CA PRO A 195 -6.33 -3.84 20.71
C PRO A 195 -7.83 -3.60 20.55
N ASP A 196 -8.64 -4.07 21.51
CA ASP A 196 -10.10 -3.97 21.44
C ASP A 196 -10.62 -2.63 21.96
N PHE A 197 -11.69 -2.08 21.35
CA PHE A 197 -12.41 -0.93 21.85
C PHE A 197 -13.10 -1.19 23.18
N ALA A 198 -13.37 -2.44 23.53
CA ALA A 198 -13.89 -2.82 24.86
C ALA A 198 -12.99 -2.35 26.02
N ASP A 199 -11.67 -2.22 25.78
CA ASP A 199 -10.73 -1.73 26.79
C ASP A 199 -10.76 -0.19 26.96
N VAL A 200 -11.44 0.54 26.05
CA VAL A 200 -11.48 2.00 26.08
C VAL A 200 -12.63 2.47 26.96
N LYS A 201 -12.30 3.07 28.08
CA LYS A 201 -13.28 3.63 29.04
C LYS A 201 -13.72 5.03 28.59
N GLY A 202 -15.01 5.32 28.67
CA GLY A 202 -15.57 6.60 28.26
C GLY A 202 -15.33 6.88 26.76
N GLN A 203 -15.22 8.16 26.40
CA GLN A 203 -14.88 8.63 25.04
C GLN A 203 -15.91 8.22 23.97
N ASP A 204 -17.20 8.09 24.33
CA ASP A 204 -18.24 7.55 23.43
C ASP A 204 -18.40 8.40 22.16
N ASN A 205 -18.26 9.73 22.25
CA ASN A 205 -18.25 10.62 21.09
C ASN A 205 -17.11 10.31 20.12
N VAL A 206 -15.91 10.00 20.63
CA VAL A 206 -14.75 9.65 19.80
C VAL A 206 -14.92 8.29 19.19
N LYS A 207 -15.46 7.31 19.94
CA LYS A 207 -15.77 5.98 19.41
C LYS A 207 -16.78 6.07 18.26
N ARG A 208 -17.86 6.86 18.44
CA ARG A 208 -18.87 7.11 17.40
C ARG A 208 -18.27 7.78 16.18
N ALA A 209 -17.44 8.80 16.35
CA ALA A 209 -16.73 9.46 15.26
C ALA A 209 -15.82 8.49 14.50
N MET A 210 -15.12 7.59 15.21
CA MET A 210 -14.26 6.55 14.59
C MET A 210 -15.07 5.49 13.85
N GLU A 211 -16.24 5.08 14.38
CA GLU A 211 -17.17 4.18 13.70
C GLU A 211 -17.65 4.78 12.38
N ILE A 212 -18.07 6.05 12.38
CA ILE A 212 -18.49 6.77 11.17
C ILE A 212 -17.34 6.88 10.18
N ALA A 213 -16.16 7.26 10.69
CA ALA A 213 -14.96 7.37 9.86
C ALA A 213 -14.58 6.03 9.21
N ALA A 214 -14.65 4.92 9.94
CA ALA A 214 -14.38 3.58 9.43
C ALA A 214 -15.44 3.15 8.39
N ALA A 215 -16.72 3.41 8.65
CA ALA A 215 -17.81 3.03 7.77
C ALA A 215 -17.78 3.77 6.43
N GLY A 216 -17.49 5.08 6.44
CA GLY A 216 -17.47 5.92 5.24
C GLY A 216 -16.09 6.04 4.58
N GLY A 217 -15.02 5.65 5.28
CA GLY A 217 -13.63 5.89 4.86
C GLY A 217 -13.21 7.36 5.01
N HIS A 218 -13.77 8.07 5.99
CA HIS A 218 -13.54 9.49 6.21
C HIS A 218 -12.22 9.78 6.94
N ASN A 219 -11.55 10.84 6.55
CA ASN A 219 -10.38 11.35 7.24
C ASN A 219 -10.79 12.00 8.57
N ILE A 220 -10.08 11.69 9.65
CA ILE A 220 -10.45 12.13 11.01
C ILE A 220 -9.29 12.79 11.74
N LEU A 221 -9.59 13.88 12.47
CA LEU A 221 -8.68 14.56 13.39
C LEU A 221 -9.21 14.49 14.82
N LEU A 222 -8.39 13.93 15.71
CA LEU A 222 -8.65 13.88 17.14
C LEU A 222 -7.94 15.06 17.83
N VAL A 223 -8.69 15.94 18.48
CA VAL A 223 -8.14 17.07 19.22
C VAL A 223 -8.39 16.85 20.71
N GLY A 224 -7.38 17.00 21.57
CA GLY A 224 -7.62 16.83 23.01
C GLY A 224 -6.33 16.94 23.82
N PRO A 225 -6.44 17.06 25.16
CA PRO A 225 -5.29 17.23 26.03
C PRO A 225 -4.37 15.99 26.03
N PRO A 226 -3.13 16.14 26.50
CA PRO A 226 -2.26 15.00 26.73
C PRO A 226 -2.92 13.97 27.68
N GLY A 227 -2.80 12.68 27.35
CA GLY A 227 -3.39 11.61 28.15
C GLY A 227 -4.88 11.32 27.86
N ALA A 228 -5.55 12.03 26.93
CA ALA A 228 -6.94 11.75 26.53
C ALA A 228 -7.13 10.43 25.76
N GLY A 229 -6.06 9.68 25.49
CA GLY A 229 -6.15 8.37 24.82
C GLY A 229 -6.21 8.42 23.29
N LYS A 230 -5.97 9.56 22.63
CA LYS A 230 -6.03 9.74 21.18
C LYS A 230 -5.26 8.66 20.40
N SER A 231 -3.97 8.51 20.65
CA SER A 231 -3.12 7.52 19.98
C SER A 231 -3.51 6.08 20.31
N MET A 232 -4.03 5.84 21.54
CA MET A 232 -4.54 4.54 21.96
C MET A 232 -5.78 4.15 21.16
N MET A 233 -6.72 5.06 20.97
CA MET A 233 -7.94 4.83 20.18
C MET A 233 -7.60 4.66 18.70
N SER A 234 -6.71 5.49 18.14
CA SER A 234 -6.28 5.38 16.74
C SER A 234 -5.70 4.01 16.39
N LYS A 235 -4.92 3.40 17.31
CA LYS A 235 -4.35 2.05 17.13
C LYS A 235 -5.41 0.93 17.09
N ARG A 236 -6.63 1.19 17.56
CA ARG A 236 -7.75 0.24 17.55
C ARG A 236 -8.57 0.32 16.26
N LEU A 237 -8.43 1.41 15.52
CA LEU A 237 -9.20 1.66 14.31
C LEU A 237 -9.11 0.53 13.26
N PRO A 238 -7.94 -0.08 12.98
CA PRO A 238 -7.87 -1.21 12.05
C PRO A 238 -8.79 -2.39 12.43
N GLY A 239 -9.03 -2.59 13.71
CA GLY A 239 -9.91 -3.65 14.22
C GLY A 239 -11.39 -3.47 13.89
N ILE A 240 -11.81 -2.26 13.54
CA ILE A 240 -13.20 -1.95 13.14
C ILE A 240 -13.36 -1.61 11.66
N LEU A 241 -12.26 -1.52 10.90
CA LEU A 241 -12.34 -1.31 9.44
C LEU A 241 -12.97 -2.52 8.74
N PRO A 242 -13.64 -2.30 7.60
CA PRO A 242 -14.15 -3.39 6.76
C PRO A 242 -13.03 -4.34 6.34
N ASP A 243 -13.37 -5.63 6.20
CA ASP A 243 -12.43 -6.61 5.67
C ASP A 243 -11.98 -6.22 4.26
N MET A 244 -10.75 -6.62 3.91
CA MET A 244 -10.22 -6.37 2.57
C MET A 244 -10.85 -7.32 1.55
N THR A 245 -11.13 -6.82 0.35
CA THR A 245 -11.46 -7.69 -0.78
C THR A 245 -10.20 -8.35 -1.32
N LYS A 246 -10.35 -9.39 -2.17
CA LYS A 246 -9.19 -10.05 -2.80
C LYS A 246 -8.38 -9.05 -3.64
N GLU A 247 -9.05 -8.16 -4.35
CA GLU A 247 -8.43 -7.11 -5.15
C GLU A 247 -7.60 -6.16 -4.28
N GLU A 248 -8.18 -5.66 -3.18
CA GLU A 248 -7.46 -4.80 -2.22
C GLU A 248 -6.24 -5.51 -1.60
N MET A 249 -6.34 -6.82 -1.31
CA MET A 249 -5.23 -7.62 -0.79
C MET A 249 -4.09 -7.70 -1.82
N LEU A 250 -4.40 -7.94 -3.10
CA LEU A 250 -3.41 -8.02 -4.16
C LEU A 250 -2.72 -6.66 -4.39
N GLU A 251 -3.49 -5.57 -4.49
CA GLU A 251 -2.95 -4.21 -4.65
C GLU A 251 -1.98 -3.85 -3.51
N CYS A 252 -2.38 -4.10 -2.27
CA CYS A 252 -1.49 -3.86 -1.12
C CYS A 252 -0.24 -4.75 -1.19
N THR A 253 -0.41 -6.02 -1.56
CA THR A 253 0.71 -6.96 -1.64
C THR A 253 1.69 -6.56 -2.75
N GLU A 254 1.24 -6.08 -3.91
CA GLU A 254 2.11 -5.55 -4.96
C GLU A 254 3.00 -4.42 -4.43
N ILE A 255 2.43 -3.48 -3.68
CA ILE A 255 3.18 -2.37 -3.08
C ILE A 255 4.23 -2.90 -2.08
N TYR A 256 3.82 -3.81 -1.19
CA TYR A 256 4.72 -4.39 -0.17
C TYR A 256 5.79 -5.29 -0.79
N SER A 257 5.46 -6.01 -1.85
CA SER A 257 6.38 -6.83 -2.63
C SER A 257 7.50 -5.99 -3.26
N VAL A 258 7.14 -4.89 -3.92
CA VAL A 258 8.11 -3.95 -4.50
C VAL A 258 8.97 -3.26 -3.43
N ALA A 259 8.39 -2.99 -2.26
CA ALA A 259 9.12 -2.47 -1.11
C ALA A 259 10.09 -3.50 -0.48
N GLY A 260 9.94 -4.80 -0.81
CA GLY A 260 10.70 -5.89 -0.21
C GLY A 260 10.25 -6.21 1.21
N LEU A 261 8.97 -6.01 1.50
CA LEU A 261 8.34 -6.20 2.82
C LEU A 261 7.44 -7.45 2.88
N THR A 262 7.33 -8.20 1.80
CA THR A 262 6.73 -9.54 1.74
C THR A 262 7.77 -10.63 2.06
N GLY A 263 7.32 -11.83 2.40
CA GLY A 263 8.20 -12.98 2.67
C GLY A 263 7.42 -14.20 3.15
N LYS A 264 8.10 -15.32 3.43
CA LYS A 264 7.48 -16.60 3.83
C LYS A 264 6.43 -16.50 4.94
N ARG A 265 6.61 -15.60 5.92
CA ARG A 265 5.66 -15.43 7.03
C ARG A 265 4.45 -14.58 6.66
N ASN A 266 4.62 -13.69 5.69
CA ASN A 266 3.58 -12.77 5.21
C ASN A 266 3.67 -12.69 3.68
N PRO A 267 3.24 -13.73 2.97
CA PRO A 267 3.31 -13.75 1.50
C PRO A 267 2.27 -12.82 0.87
N ILE A 268 1.19 -12.54 1.60
CA ILE A 268 0.11 -11.64 1.17
C ILE A 268 -0.30 -10.70 2.31
N ILE A 269 -0.64 -9.47 1.95
CA ILE A 269 -1.19 -8.49 2.89
C ILE A 269 -2.71 -8.67 2.93
N SER A 270 -3.19 -9.45 3.91
CA SER A 270 -4.61 -9.79 4.06
C SER A 270 -5.37 -8.91 5.06
N THR A 271 -4.68 -7.98 5.72
CA THR A 271 -5.28 -7.13 6.76
C THR A 271 -4.93 -5.66 6.56
N ARG A 272 -5.83 -4.78 7.01
CA ARG A 272 -5.63 -3.33 6.96
C ARG A 272 -4.41 -2.94 7.79
N GLN A 273 -3.45 -2.30 7.19
CA GLN A 273 -2.21 -1.90 7.84
C GLN A 273 -2.38 -0.59 8.62
N PHE A 274 -1.63 -0.43 9.70
CA PHE A 274 -1.58 0.81 10.48
C PHE A 274 -0.17 1.40 10.38
N ARG A 275 -0.03 2.39 9.50
CA ARG A 275 1.24 3.09 9.29
C ARG A 275 1.30 4.32 10.19
N SER A 276 2.29 4.41 11.04
CA SER A 276 2.44 5.51 12.00
C SER A 276 3.87 6.07 11.96
N PRO A 277 4.22 6.85 10.93
CA PRO A 277 5.53 7.47 10.85
C PRO A 277 5.69 8.52 11.97
N HIS A 278 6.89 8.59 12.54
CA HIS A 278 7.22 9.60 13.53
C HIS A 278 7.29 11.00 12.87
N HIS A 279 6.99 12.07 13.60
CA HIS A 279 6.96 13.44 13.07
C HIS A 279 8.31 13.93 12.50
N THR A 280 9.43 13.25 12.82
CA THR A 280 10.75 13.53 12.25
C THR A 280 10.99 12.89 10.88
N VAL A 281 10.02 12.16 10.34
CA VAL A 281 10.11 11.53 9.02
C VAL A 281 10.44 12.57 7.93
N SER A 282 11.22 12.18 6.93
CA SER A 282 11.51 13.05 5.79
C SER A 282 10.38 12.98 4.74
N ALA A 283 10.22 14.04 3.93
CA ALA A 283 9.27 14.05 2.82
C ALA A 283 9.53 12.90 1.82
N ALA A 284 10.80 12.52 1.61
CA ALA A 284 11.16 11.40 0.76
C ALA A 284 10.79 10.03 1.36
N ALA A 285 10.85 9.86 2.68
CA ALA A 285 10.37 8.64 3.33
C ALA A 285 8.84 8.57 3.35
N MET A 286 8.18 9.72 3.45
CA MET A 286 6.72 9.82 3.41
C MET A 286 6.16 9.49 2.01
N ALA A 287 6.63 10.15 0.96
CA ALA A 287 6.14 9.97 -0.41
C ALA A 287 6.76 8.79 -1.15
N GLY A 288 7.95 8.43 -0.76
CA GLY A 288 8.79 7.50 -1.50
C GLY A 288 9.98 8.20 -2.18
N GLY A 289 10.99 7.44 -2.53
CA GLY A 289 12.22 8.00 -3.09
C GLY A 289 13.34 6.99 -3.19
N GLY A 290 14.56 7.50 -3.24
CA GLY A 290 15.79 6.75 -3.46
C GLY A 290 16.33 6.94 -4.88
N THR A 291 17.48 6.36 -5.18
CA THR A 291 18.06 6.34 -6.53
C THR A 291 17.21 5.52 -7.50
N THR A 292 16.67 4.41 -7.02
CA THR A 292 15.56 3.68 -7.64
C THR A 292 14.30 4.01 -6.83
N PRO A 293 13.25 4.60 -7.46
CA PRO A 293 12.03 4.96 -6.75
C PRO A 293 11.43 3.74 -6.01
N ARG A 294 11.16 3.92 -4.72
CA ARG A 294 10.47 2.92 -3.88
C ARG A 294 9.25 3.57 -3.23
N PRO A 295 8.19 2.80 -2.95
CA PRO A 295 7.03 3.32 -2.25
C PRO A 295 7.40 3.82 -0.84
N GLY A 296 6.78 4.94 -0.42
CA GLY A 296 6.92 5.50 0.92
C GLY A 296 5.78 5.11 1.85
N GLU A 297 5.73 5.73 3.06
CA GLU A 297 4.70 5.46 4.06
C GLU A 297 3.28 5.69 3.53
N ILE A 298 3.09 6.69 2.67
CA ILE A 298 1.82 7.00 2.00
C ILE A 298 1.31 5.81 1.19
N SER A 299 2.17 5.24 0.33
CA SER A 299 1.82 4.08 -0.50
C SER A 299 1.69 2.80 0.32
N LEU A 300 2.52 2.63 1.36
CA LEU A 300 2.41 1.50 2.29
C LEU A 300 1.12 1.54 3.12
N ALA A 301 0.47 2.71 3.23
CA ALA A 301 -0.84 2.87 3.86
C ALA A 301 -2.01 2.65 2.90
N HIS A 302 -1.76 2.32 1.62
CA HIS A 302 -2.80 2.09 0.62
C HIS A 302 -3.86 1.10 1.11
N ASN A 303 -5.15 1.41 0.88
CA ASN A 303 -6.32 0.67 1.38
C ASN A 303 -6.32 0.43 2.90
N SER A 304 -5.64 1.28 3.68
CA SER A 304 -5.36 1.10 5.11
C SER A 304 -5.34 2.44 5.84
N VAL A 305 -4.65 2.53 6.98
CA VAL A 305 -4.59 3.72 7.83
C VAL A 305 -3.21 4.35 7.82
N LEU A 306 -3.16 5.65 7.53
CA LEU A 306 -1.99 6.51 7.81
C LEU A 306 -2.30 7.35 9.05
N PHE A 307 -1.60 7.09 10.14
CA PHE A 307 -1.76 7.81 11.41
C PHE A 307 -0.63 8.81 11.63
N LEU A 308 -1.00 10.08 11.84
CA LEU A 308 -0.07 11.15 12.17
C LEU A 308 -0.35 11.66 13.59
N ASP A 309 0.47 11.23 14.53
CA ASP A 309 0.41 11.74 15.90
C ASP A 309 1.14 13.07 16.01
N GLU A 310 0.67 13.96 16.89
CA GLU A 310 1.25 15.30 17.07
C GLU A 310 1.33 16.08 15.74
N LEU A 311 0.23 16.10 14.96
CA LEU A 311 0.16 16.66 13.61
C LEU A 311 0.88 18.01 13.42
N PRO A 312 0.79 19.02 14.33
CA PRO A 312 1.50 20.31 14.18
C PRO A 312 3.02 20.20 14.34
N GLU A 313 3.56 19.07 14.80
CA GLU A 313 5.02 18.90 14.96
C GLU A 313 5.69 18.35 13.69
N PHE A 314 4.90 17.87 12.72
CA PHE A 314 5.43 17.50 11.41
C PHE A 314 5.95 18.73 10.67
N ARG A 315 7.02 18.55 9.92
CA ARG A 315 7.56 19.59 9.05
C ARG A 315 6.56 19.92 7.95
N LYS A 316 6.51 21.20 7.58
CA LYS A 316 5.56 21.70 6.57
C LYS A 316 5.70 21.00 5.21
N ASP A 317 6.95 20.73 4.78
CA ASP A 317 7.22 20.02 3.54
C ASP A 317 6.67 18.58 3.54
N VAL A 318 6.67 17.91 4.70
CA VAL A 318 6.09 16.56 4.87
C VAL A 318 4.56 16.59 4.79
N LEU A 319 3.92 17.59 5.39
CA LEU A 319 2.46 17.74 5.32
C LEU A 319 1.97 18.14 3.91
N GLU A 320 2.75 18.95 3.18
CA GLU A 320 2.40 19.33 1.81
C GLU A 320 2.40 18.15 0.83
N VAL A 321 3.27 17.14 1.06
CA VAL A 321 3.30 15.92 0.21
C VAL A 321 2.02 15.10 0.31
N LEU A 322 1.24 15.22 1.40
CA LEU A 322 -0.04 14.52 1.57
C LEU A 322 -1.17 15.08 0.69
N ARG A 323 -1.02 16.30 0.16
CA ARG A 323 -2.13 16.97 -0.55
C ARG A 323 -2.56 16.23 -1.81
N GLN A 324 -1.61 15.85 -2.66
CA GLN A 324 -1.91 15.12 -3.88
C GLN A 324 -2.55 13.75 -3.58
N PRO A 325 -1.98 12.88 -2.72
CA PRO A 325 -2.60 11.59 -2.42
C PRO A 325 -4.02 11.69 -1.85
N LEU A 326 -4.28 12.69 -1.01
CA LEU A 326 -5.61 12.90 -0.45
C LEU A 326 -6.65 13.44 -1.47
N GLU A 327 -6.20 13.90 -2.64
CA GLU A 327 -7.05 14.41 -3.72
C GLU A 327 -7.21 13.38 -4.84
N ASP A 328 -6.09 12.82 -5.28
CA ASP A 328 -6.01 11.96 -6.46
C ASP A 328 -5.97 10.47 -6.12
N GLY A 329 -5.75 10.07 -4.85
CA GLY A 329 -5.53 8.68 -4.45
C GLY A 329 -4.21 8.09 -4.93
N GLU A 330 -3.27 8.93 -5.39
CA GLU A 330 -2.00 8.53 -5.96
C GLU A 330 -0.86 9.44 -5.51
N VAL A 331 0.36 8.93 -5.46
CA VAL A 331 1.58 9.72 -5.24
C VAL A 331 2.58 9.51 -6.35
N THR A 332 3.02 10.60 -6.97
CA THR A 332 4.01 10.57 -8.05
C THR A 332 5.39 10.93 -7.52
N VAL A 333 6.34 10.02 -7.68
CA VAL A 333 7.75 10.19 -7.30
C VAL A 333 8.58 10.42 -8.54
N SER A 334 9.01 11.65 -8.78
CA SER A 334 9.87 12.02 -9.90
C SER A 334 11.34 12.07 -9.48
N ARG A 335 12.21 11.40 -10.23
CA ARG A 335 13.67 11.35 -10.05
C ARG A 335 14.37 11.42 -11.41
N VAL A 336 15.68 11.60 -11.42
CA VAL A 336 16.49 11.59 -12.65
C VAL A 336 16.31 10.27 -13.43
N ALA A 337 16.06 9.17 -12.74
CA ALA A 337 15.84 7.85 -13.35
C ALA A 337 14.44 7.67 -13.96
N GLY A 338 13.52 8.63 -13.77
CA GLY A 338 12.16 8.58 -14.28
C GLY A 338 11.11 8.99 -13.22
N SER A 339 9.86 9.04 -13.64
CA SER A 339 8.70 9.27 -12.78
C SER A 339 7.94 7.97 -12.59
N VAL A 340 7.54 7.71 -11.37
CA VAL A 340 6.75 6.54 -10.99
C VAL A 340 5.57 6.99 -10.13
N THR A 341 4.38 6.52 -10.46
CA THR A 341 3.16 6.77 -9.69
C THR A 341 2.84 5.51 -8.88
N TYR A 342 2.54 5.71 -7.60
CA TYR A 342 2.11 4.66 -6.67
C TYR A 342 0.68 4.94 -6.20
N PRO A 343 -0.18 3.93 -6.07
CA PRO A 343 -1.49 4.10 -5.45
C PRO A 343 -1.34 4.48 -3.98
N ALA A 344 -2.24 5.35 -3.54
CA ALA A 344 -2.17 5.97 -2.22
C ALA A 344 -3.57 6.32 -1.67
N ASN A 345 -4.54 5.43 -1.88
CA ASN A 345 -5.87 5.57 -1.30
C ASN A 345 -5.86 5.07 0.15
N PHE A 346 -5.68 5.97 1.10
CA PHE A 346 -5.60 5.66 2.53
C PHE A 346 -6.60 6.48 3.33
N MET A 347 -6.93 6.01 4.53
CA MET A 347 -7.65 6.77 5.52
C MET A 347 -6.65 7.54 6.37
N LEU A 348 -6.73 8.87 6.35
CA LEU A 348 -5.88 9.72 7.18
C LEU A 348 -6.49 9.87 8.57
N VAL A 349 -5.74 9.47 9.58
CA VAL A 349 -6.08 9.66 10.99
C VAL A 349 -5.03 10.57 11.60
N CYS A 350 -5.46 11.67 12.18
CA CYS A 350 -4.56 12.63 12.81
C CYS A 350 -4.90 12.79 14.30
N ALA A 351 -3.89 13.06 15.11
CA ALA A 351 -4.08 13.46 16.49
C ALA A 351 -3.27 14.72 16.79
N MET A 352 -3.83 15.62 17.57
CA MET A 352 -3.13 16.82 18.05
C MET A 352 -3.61 17.25 19.42
N ASN A 353 -2.81 18.07 20.08
CA ASN A 353 -3.25 18.80 21.26
C ASN A 353 -3.96 20.09 20.85
N PRO A 354 -4.84 20.67 21.68
CA PRO A 354 -5.58 21.89 21.34
C PRO A 354 -4.67 23.14 21.32
N CYS A 355 -3.50 23.10 21.95
CA CYS A 355 -2.48 24.14 21.90
C CYS A 355 -1.11 23.54 22.28
N LYS A 356 -0.05 24.34 22.23
CA LYS A 356 1.32 23.93 22.54
C LYS A 356 1.47 23.35 23.96
N CYS A 357 0.77 23.89 24.97
CA CYS A 357 0.79 23.32 26.32
C CYS A 357 -0.19 22.17 26.53
N GLY A 358 -1.12 21.94 25.57
CA GLY A 358 -2.09 20.85 25.58
C GLY A 358 -3.38 21.11 26.36
N TRP A 359 -3.57 22.30 26.95
CA TRP A 359 -4.66 22.58 27.91
C TRP A 359 -5.55 23.75 27.52
N TYR A 360 -5.63 24.12 26.24
CA TYR A 360 -6.50 25.19 25.77
C TYR A 360 -7.96 24.92 26.16
N GLY A 361 -8.67 25.96 26.61
CA GLY A 361 -10.02 25.85 27.19
C GLY A 361 -10.07 25.39 28.64
N HIS A 362 -8.95 25.02 29.26
CA HIS A 362 -8.87 24.60 30.65
C HIS A 362 -8.07 25.62 31.50
N SER A 363 -8.33 25.73 32.79
CA SER A 363 -7.63 26.62 33.75
C SER A 363 -6.11 26.39 33.84
N ARG A 364 -5.64 25.23 33.38
CA ARG A 364 -4.20 24.89 33.30
C ARG A 364 -3.49 25.48 32.07
N CYS A 365 -4.22 26.03 31.11
CA CYS A 365 -3.63 26.60 29.90
C CYS A 365 -2.80 27.85 30.26
N LYS A 366 -1.57 27.90 29.74
CA LYS A 366 -0.66 29.04 29.91
C LYS A 366 -0.34 29.72 28.58
N CYS A 367 -0.95 29.29 27.49
CA CYS A 367 -0.71 29.83 26.15
C CYS A 367 -1.48 31.14 25.95
N THR A 368 -0.82 32.11 25.38
CA THR A 368 -1.49 33.32 24.86
C THR A 368 -2.30 33.00 23.59
N PRO A 369 -3.33 33.78 23.24
CA PRO A 369 -4.08 33.59 22.00
C PRO A 369 -3.18 33.52 20.76
N ASN A 370 -2.13 34.37 20.72
CA ASN A 370 -1.17 34.38 19.62
C ASN A 370 -0.36 33.07 19.51
N GLU A 371 0.02 32.45 20.64
CA GLU A 371 0.73 31.17 20.65
C GLU A 371 -0.19 30.03 20.19
N VAL A 372 -1.47 30.05 20.57
CA VAL A 372 -2.48 29.09 20.11
C VAL A 372 -2.65 29.21 18.60
N ARG A 373 -2.85 30.42 18.09
CA ARG A 373 -2.97 30.71 16.66
C ARG A 373 -1.71 30.28 15.89
N ALA A 374 -0.54 30.59 16.38
CA ALA A 374 0.74 30.17 15.77
C ALA A 374 0.91 28.65 15.74
N TYR A 375 0.37 27.92 16.73
CA TYR A 375 0.37 26.47 16.78
C TYR A 375 -0.58 25.87 15.75
N HIS A 376 -1.81 26.38 15.64
CA HIS A 376 -2.79 25.91 14.66
C HIS A 376 -2.35 26.23 13.22
N ASN A 377 -1.73 27.38 12.97
CA ASN A 377 -1.23 27.80 11.66
C ASN A 377 -0.06 26.94 11.11
N ARG A 378 0.47 26.01 11.90
CA ARG A 378 1.41 25.00 11.39
C ARG A 378 0.74 24.02 10.46
N ILE A 379 -0.57 23.79 10.62
CA ILE A 379 -1.37 22.98 9.73
C ILE A 379 -1.95 23.87 8.63
N SER A 380 -1.71 23.51 7.38
CA SER A 380 -2.22 24.31 6.27
C SER A 380 -3.74 24.16 6.13
N GLY A 381 -4.45 25.26 5.81
CA GLY A 381 -5.88 25.24 5.52
C GLY A 381 -6.27 24.16 4.50
N PRO A 382 -5.55 24.03 3.37
CA PRO A 382 -5.81 22.97 2.40
C PRO A 382 -5.72 21.53 2.95
N LEU A 383 -4.90 21.26 3.96
CA LEU A 383 -4.87 19.93 4.60
C LEU A 383 -6.09 19.75 5.53
N LEU A 384 -6.44 20.77 6.34
CA LEU A 384 -7.65 20.75 7.17
C LEU A 384 -8.91 20.60 6.31
N ASP A 385 -8.90 21.19 5.14
CA ASP A 385 -9.97 21.01 4.15
C ASP A 385 -10.11 19.56 3.65
N ARG A 386 -9.21 18.67 3.88
CA ARG A 386 -9.29 17.25 3.49
C ARG A 386 -9.63 16.32 4.66
N ILE A 387 -9.81 16.89 5.84
CA ILE A 387 -10.29 16.16 7.02
C ILE A 387 -11.81 16.32 7.09
N ASP A 388 -12.53 15.22 7.09
CA ASP A 388 -14.00 15.22 7.08
C ASP A 388 -14.58 15.36 8.49
N ILE A 389 -13.96 14.71 9.46
CA ILE A 389 -14.42 14.61 10.85
C ILE A 389 -13.36 15.22 11.77
N ILE A 390 -13.75 16.18 12.58
CA ILE A 390 -12.93 16.72 13.67
C ILE A 390 -13.69 16.47 14.96
N VAL A 391 -13.07 15.76 15.91
CA VAL A 391 -13.70 15.40 17.17
C VAL A 391 -12.81 15.73 18.36
N GLU A 392 -13.40 16.29 19.40
CA GLU A 392 -12.73 16.52 20.67
C GLU A 392 -12.69 15.25 21.51
N ALA A 393 -11.49 14.90 21.99
CA ALA A 393 -11.28 13.85 22.98
C ALA A 393 -11.06 14.53 24.34
N PRO A 394 -12.07 14.63 25.21
CA PRO A 394 -11.95 15.28 26.51
C PRO A 394 -11.00 14.50 27.42
N ALA A 395 -10.49 15.17 28.47
CA ALA A 395 -9.81 14.47 29.55
C ALA A 395 -10.81 13.56 30.26
N LEU A 396 -10.43 12.32 30.54
CA LEU A 396 -11.26 11.38 31.27
C LEU A 396 -11.43 11.84 32.73
N GLU A 397 -12.63 11.77 33.24
CA GLU A 397 -12.93 11.99 34.64
C GLU A 397 -12.57 10.74 35.48
N TYR A 398 -12.28 10.96 36.76
CA TYR A 398 -11.87 9.87 37.67
C TYR A 398 -12.95 8.76 37.75
N GLU A 399 -14.23 9.12 37.73
CA GLU A 399 -15.35 8.18 37.78
C GLU A 399 -15.44 7.30 36.55
N GLU A 400 -15.16 7.86 35.36
CA GLU A 400 -15.09 7.11 34.10
C GLU A 400 -13.96 6.07 34.13
N LEU A 401 -12.79 6.44 34.69
CA LEU A 401 -11.66 5.53 34.85
C LEU A 401 -11.96 4.37 35.81
N LYS A 402 -12.80 4.63 36.82
CA LYS A 402 -13.23 3.63 37.81
C LYS A 402 -14.29 2.67 37.30
N SER A 403 -15.02 3.05 36.26
CA SER A 403 -16.09 2.23 35.70
C SER A 403 -15.55 0.83 35.33
N ARG A 404 -16.25 -0.20 35.82
CA ARG A 404 -16.01 -1.59 35.49
C ARG A 404 -16.94 -2.09 34.35
N THR A 405 -17.84 -1.23 33.87
CA THR A 405 -18.71 -1.59 32.75
C THR A 405 -17.86 -1.73 31.51
N PRO A 406 -17.84 -2.90 30.85
CA PRO A 406 -17.14 -3.05 29.58
C PRO A 406 -17.73 -2.10 28.56
N SER A 407 -16.88 -1.45 27.78
CA SER A 407 -17.29 -0.74 26.58
C SER A 407 -17.69 -1.73 25.49
N GLU A 408 -18.33 -1.22 24.45
CA GLU A 408 -18.68 -2.01 23.28
C GLU A 408 -17.41 -2.59 22.61
N SER A 409 -17.47 -3.85 22.15
CA SER A 409 -16.35 -4.52 21.54
C SER A 409 -16.08 -4.06 20.10
N SER A 410 -14.85 -4.14 19.66
CA SER A 410 -14.48 -3.90 18.25
C SER A 410 -15.28 -4.76 17.29
N ALA A 411 -15.62 -5.99 17.67
CA ALA A 411 -16.39 -6.91 16.83
C ALA A 411 -17.82 -6.43 16.57
N GLU A 412 -18.48 -5.85 17.59
CA GLU A 412 -19.83 -5.30 17.45
C GLU A 412 -19.83 -4.04 16.57
N ILE A 413 -18.87 -3.13 16.79
CA ILE A 413 -18.68 -1.94 15.95
C ILE A 413 -18.42 -2.37 14.50
N LYS A 414 -17.48 -3.31 14.26
CA LYS A 414 -17.14 -3.82 12.94
C LYS A 414 -18.34 -4.41 12.20
N LYS A 415 -19.24 -5.08 12.91
CA LYS A 415 -20.47 -5.64 12.33
C LYS A 415 -21.36 -4.53 11.72
N ARG A 416 -21.54 -3.40 12.43
CA ARG A 416 -22.29 -2.25 11.90
C ARG A 416 -21.55 -1.57 10.75
N VAL A 417 -20.24 -1.40 10.88
CA VAL A 417 -19.39 -0.85 9.81
C VAL A 417 -19.47 -1.69 8.53
N ASN A 418 -19.42 -3.02 8.66
CA ASN A 418 -19.56 -3.92 7.50
C ASN A 418 -20.97 -3.84 6.87
N ALA A 419 -22.02 -3.71 7.68
CA ALA A 419 -23.38 -3.54 7.18
C ALA A 419 -23.54 -2.23 6.39
N ALA A 420 -23.04 -1.11 6.92
CA ALA A 420 -23.02 0.19 6.24
C ALA A 420 -22.19 0.14 4.95
N ARG A 421 -21.00 -0.51 4.96
CA ARG A 421 -20.18 -0.69 3.78
C ARG A 421 -20.89 -1.53 2.71
N GLY A 422 -21.61 -2.58 3.10
CA GLY A 422 -22.42 -3.39 2.19
C GLY A 422 -23.55 -2.58 1.52
N ALA A 423 -24.17 -1.61 2.23
CA ALA A 423 -25.12 -0.68 1.64
C ALA A 423 -24.48 0.24 0.61
N GLN A 424 -23.25 0.75 0.89
CA GLN A 424 -22.47 1.57 -0.05
C GLN A 424 -22.09 0.79 -1.30
N GLN A 425 -21.58 -0.44 -1.17
CA GLN A 425 -21.24 -1.30 -2.31
C GLN A 425 -22.45 -1.54 -3.23
N LYS A 426 -23.62 -1.77 -2.68
CA LYS A 426 -24.86 -1.91 -3.47
C LYS A 426 -25.23 -0.60 -4.17
N ARG A 427 -25.10 0.55 -3.49
CA ARG A 427 -25.40 1.88 -4.02
C ARG A 427 -24.52 2.24 -5.18
N PHE A 428 -23.22 1.92 -5.08
CA PHE A 428 -22.20 2.29 -6.05
C PHE A 428 -21.90 1.21 -7.10
N ALA A 429 -22.70 0.12 -7.12
CA ALA A 429 -22.50 -0.95 -8.09
C ALA A 429 -22.49 -0.40 -9.52
N GLY A 430 -21.45 -0.74 -10.30
CA GLY A 430 -21.23 -0.26 -11.67
C GLY A 430 -20.64 1.15 -11.77
N THR A 431 -20.13 1.70 -10.69
CA THR A 431 -19.36 2.96 -10.67
C THR A 431 -17.94 2.70 -10.15
N GLU A 432 -17.05 3.69 -10.27
CA GLU A 432 -15.70 3.67 -9.71
C GLU A 432 -15.66 4.10 -8.23
N ILE A 433 -16.80 4.40 -7.63
CA ILE A 433 -16.91 4.84 -6.22
C ILE A 433 -17.01 3.59 -5.33
N HIS A 434 -16.19 3.51 -4.29
CA HIS A 434 -16.16 2.37 -3.37
C HIS A 434 -16.69 2.67 -1.97
N LYS A 435 -16.68 3.95 -1.57
CA LYS A 435 -17.08 4.40 -0.23
C LYS A 435 -17.66 5.83 -0.28
N ASN A 436 -18.40 6.22 0.74
CA ASN A 436 -19.07 7.53 0.76
C ASN A 436 -18.08 8.70 0.70
N ALA A 437 -16.88 8.56 1.28
CA ALA A 437 -15.85 9.60 1.21
C ALA A 437 -15.40 9.92 -0.23
N ASP A 438 -15.52 8.96 -1.15
CA ASP A 438 -15.09 9.11 -2.55
C ASP A 438 -16.18 9.72 -3.45
N MET A 439 -17.37 10.03 -2.93
CA MET A 439 -18.44 10.62 -3.75
C MET A 439 -18.03 11.96 -4.35
N ASP A 440 -18.15 12.08 -5.65
CA ASP A 440 -18.04 13.35 -6.38
C ASP A 440 -19.37 14.17 -6.29
N THR A 441 -19.37 15.38 -6.81
CA THR A 441 -20.56 16.25 -6.81
C THR A 441 -21.78 15.60 -7.50
N LYS A 442 -21.56 14.77 -8.54
CA LYS A 442 -22.67 14.07 -9.23
C LYS A 442 -23.27 13.00 -8.34
N ALA A 443 -22.44 12.24 -7.64
CA ALA A 443 -22.87 11.22 -6.69
C ALA A 443 -23.57 11.85 -5.50
N LEU A 444 -23.07 12.97 -4.97
CA LEU A 444 -23.73 13.72 -3.89
C LEU A 444 -25.14 14.15 -4.29
N ASN A 445 -25.30 14.77 -5.46
CA ASN A 445 -26.63 15.18 -5.95
C ASN A 445 -27.59 14.00 -6.14
N ARG A 446 -27.06 12.82 -6.48
CA ARG A 446 -27.88 11.61 -6.70
C ARG A 446 -28.26 10.90 -5.41
N PHE A 447 -27.35 10.81 -4.44
CA PHE A 447 -27.48 9.91 -3.28
C PHE A 447 -27.64 10.64 -1.94
N CYS A 448 -27.48 11.96 -1.92
CA CYS A 448 -27.57 12.78 -0.72
C CYS A 448 -28.68 13.86 -0.85
N ALA A 449 -29.80 13.52 -1.49
CA ALA A 449 -30.94 14.42 -1.55
C ALA A 449 -31.45 14.73 -0.13
N LEU A 450 -31.72 16.00 0.16
CA LEU A 450 -32.23 16.50 1.42
C LEU A 450 -33.72 16.82 1.32
N ASP A 451 -34.45 16.60 2.40
CA ASP A 451 -35.81 17.15 2.57
C ASP A 451 -35.73 18.61 3.04
N ALA A 452 -36.91 19.28 3.12
CA ALA A 452 -36.97 20.70 3.47
C ALA A 452 -36.41 21.01 4.87
N ASP A 453 -36.61 20.11 5.83
CA ASP A 453 -36.11 20.29 7.20
C ASP A 453 -34.58 20.18 7.26
N CYS A 454 -34.01 19.23 6.50
CA CYS A 454 -32.58 19.07 6.35
C CYS A 454 -31.93 20.24 5.62
N GLU A 455 -32.58 20.79 4.56
CA GLU A 455 -32.13 21.98 3.84
C GLU A 455 -32.11 23.22 4.75
N GLU A 456 -33.15 23.42 5.56
CA GLU A 456 -33.19 24.52 6.51
C GLU A 456 -32.08 24.43 7.57
N LEU A 457 -31.85 23.22 8.09
CA LEU A 457 -30.77 22.98 9.07
C LEU A 457 -29.40 23.26 8.46
N MET A 458 -29.15 22.79 7.23
CA MET A 458 -27.91 23.04 6.50
C MET A 458 -27.71 24.52 6.19
N HIS A 459 -28.78 25.24 5.81
CA HIS A 459 -28.71 26.68 5.55
C HIS A 459 -28.32 27.46 6.82
N ARG A 460 -28.96 27.15 7.95
CA ARG A 460 -28.60 27.78 9.25
C ARG A 460 -27.13 27.51 9.63
N ALA A 461 -26.66 26.27 9.46
CA ALA A 461 -25.27 25.92 9.74
C ALA A 461 -24.30 26.63 8.80
N PHE A 462 -24.66 26.76 7.51
CA PHE A 462 -23.85 27.45 6.51
C PHE A 462 -23.62 28.93 6.90
N ASP A 463 -24.69 29.62 7.29
CA ASP A 463 -24.64 31.04 7.68
C ASP A 463 -23.92 31.25 9.01
N SER A 464 -24.23 30.43 10.03
CA SER A 464 -23.69 30.63 11.39
C SER A 464 -22.22 30.23 11.52
N MET A 465 -21.78 29.22 10.79
CA MET A 465 -20.40 28.70 10.86
C MET A 465 -19.50 29.18 9.72
N GLY A 466 -20.02 29.99 8.78
CA GLY A 466 -19.25 30.46 7.63
C GLY A 466 -18.69 29.30 6.77
N LEU A 467 -19.51 28.27 6.53
CA LEU A 467 -19.09 27.08 5.81
C LEU A 467 -18.74 27.40 4.34
N THR A 468 -17.81 26.64 3.80
CA THR A 468 -17.48 26.67 2.36
C THR A 468 -18.25 25.59 1.60
N ALA A 469 -18.31 25.68 0.26
CA ALA A 469 -18.89 24.64 -0.58
C ALA A 469 -18.24 23.25 -0.31
N ARG A 470 -16.93 23.22 -0.06
CA ARG A 470 -16.24 21.96 0.30
C ARG A 470 -16.70 21.41 1.66
N SER A 471 -16.94 22.28 2.63
CA SER A 471 -17.47 21.87 3.93
C SER A 471 -18.89 21.32 3.82
N TYR A 472 -19.71 21.93 2.96
CA TYR A 472 -21.05 21.45 2.64
C TYR A 472 -21.03 20.02 2.08
N ASP A 473 -20.22 19.76 1.05
CA ASP A 473 -20.09 18.43 0.44
C ASP A 473 -19.65 17.37 1.46
N ARG A 474 -18.77 17.72 2.41
CA ARG A 474 -18.30 16.80 3.45
C ARG A 474 -19.38 16.47 4.45
N ILE A 475 -20.13 17.49 4.93
CA ILE A 475 -21.25 17.24 5.82
C ILE A 475 -22.22 16.25 5.18
N LEU A 476 -22.49 16.38 3.88
CA LEU A 476 -23.36 15.46 3.15
C LEU A 476 -22.80 14.03 3.12
N ARG A 477 -21.49 13.86 2.83
CA ARG A 477 -20.83 12.55 2.82
C ARG A 477 -20.89 11.88 4.20
N VAL A 478 -20.60 12.64 5.25
CA VAL A 478 -20.65 12.15 6.64
C VAL A 478 -22.08 11.83 7.04
N ALA A 479 -23.06 12.70 6.75
CA ALA A 479 -24.48 12.47 7.03
C ALA A 479 -25.03 11.23 6.30
N ARG A 480 -24.59 11.00 5.04
CA ARG A 480 -24.95 9.77 4.31
C ARG A 480 -24.39 8.53 5.01
N THR A 481 -23.17 8.62 5.53
CA THR A 481 -22.55 7.51 6.26
C THR A 481 -23.28 7.23 7.59
N ILE A 482 -23.68 8.27 8.31
CA ILE A 482 -24.47 8.14 9.54
C ILE A 482 -25.81 7.44 9.23
N ALA A 483 -26.50 7.88 8.17
CA ALA A 483 -27.74 7.26 7.72
C ALA A 483 -27.55 5.78 7.30
N ASP A 484 -26.42 5.43 6.69
CA ASP A 484 -26.09 4.04 6.35
C ASP A 484 -25.86 3.17 7.60
N LEU A 485 -25.22 3.72 8.64
CA LEU A 485 -25.04 3.05 9.93
C LEU A 485 -26.36 2.83 10.65
N ASP A 486 -27.30 3.75 10.51
CA ASP A 486 -28.65 3.65 11.09
C ASP A 486 -29.61 2.80 10.22
N GLY A 487 -29.13 2.29 9.06
CA GLY A 487 -29.94 1.52 8.11
C GLY A 487 -31.01 2.33 7.39
N SER A 488 -30.90 3.65 7.34
CA SER A 488 -31.87 4.56 6.75
C SER A 488 -31.64 4.73 5.24
N GLU A 489 -32.73 4.68 4.45
CA GLU A 489 -32.65 4.91 3.00
C GLU A 489 -32.31 6.37 2.66
N GLY A 490 -32.88 7.33 3.39
CA GLY A 490 -32.68 8.77 3.22
C GLY A 490 -31.84 9.39 4.33
N ILE A 491 -31.35 10.61 4.08
CA ILE A 491 -30.70 11.44 5.10
C ILE A 491 -31.80 12.22 5.82
N GLY A 492 -31.86 12.10 7.15
CA GLY A 492 -32.79 12.87 7.98
C GLY A 492 -32.09 13.95 8.80
N ALA A 493 -32.84 14.83 9.43
CA ALA A 493 -32.36 15.97 10.22
C ALA A 493 -31.38 15.57 11.35
N ALA A 494 -31.62 14.43 12.00
CA ALA A 494 -30.69 13.92 13.03
C ALA A 494 -29.30 13.60 12.45
N HIS A 495 -29.23 13.01 11.24
CA HIS A 495 -27.98 12.67 10.57
C HIS A 495 -27.19 13.93 10.17
N ILE A 496 -27.91 14.98 9.71
CA ILE A 496 -27.31 16.27 9.39
C ILE A 496 -26.79 16.95 10.66
N ALA A 497 -27.59 16.96 11.74
CA ALA A 497 -27.19 17.56 13.00
C ALA A 497 -25.92 16.91 13.58
N GLU A 498 -25.84 15.56 13.58
CA GLU A 498 -24.63 14.84 14.00
C GLU A 498 -23.44 15.16 13.10
N ALA A 499 -23.62 15.20 11.78
CA ALA A 499 -22.53 15.52 10.84
C ALA A 499 -22.00 16.95 11.00
N ILE A 500 -22.86 17.93 11.29
CA ILE A 500 -22.46 19.31 11.56
C ILE A 500 -21.58 19.41 12.80
N GLN A 501 -21.88 18.63 13.87
CA GLN A 501 -21.08 18.64 15.11
C GLN A 501 -19.62 18.28 14.85
N TYR A 502 -19.32 17.41 13.88
CA TYR A 502 -17.94 17.05 13.51
C TYR A 502 -17.22 18.13 12.70
N ARG A 503 -17.86 19.27 12.42
CA ARG A 503 -17.29 20.46 11.78
C ARG A 503 -17.31 21.69 12.67
N SER A 504 -17.88 21.60 13.88
CA SER A 504 -18.03 22.74 14.80
C SER A 504 -16.73 23.16 15.50
N PHE A 505 -15.64 22.35 15.44
CA PHE A 505 -14.36 22.75 15.97
C PHE A 505 -13.75 23.87 15.11
N ASP A 506 -13.82 25.11 15.62
CA ASP A 506 -13.30 26.26 14.91
C ASP A 506 -11.86 26.56 15.34
N PHE A 507 -10.93 26.43 14.38
CA PHE A 507 -9.54 26.88 14.53
C PHE A 507 -9.43 28.43 14.53
N ARG A 508 -10.53 29.16 14.22
CA ARG A 508 -10.61 30.61 14.02
C ARG A 508 -11.28 31.37 15.15
N GLU A 509 -11.99 30.70 16.07
CA GLU A 509 -12.75 31.36 17.18
C GLU A 509 -11.92 32.22 18.14
N ASN A 510 -10.67 32.54 17.80
CA ASN A 510 -9.80 33.39 18.58
C ASN A 510 -9.67 34.81 18.02
N ASP A 511 -10.57 35.25 17.14
CA ASP A 511 -10.56 36.59 16.55
C ASP A 511 -11.51 37.59 17.28
N ALA A 512 -12.10 37.20 18.42
CA ALA A 512 -12.92 38.12 19.24
C ALA A 512 -12.17 38.64 20.45
#